data_8c9454b6458946967c9abc09c16a59ed
#
_entry.id   8c9454b6458946967c9abc09c16a59ed
#
_cell.length_a   1.000
_cell.length_b   1.000
_cell.length_c   1.000
_cell.angle_alpha   90.00
_cell.angle_beta   90.00
_cell.angle_gamma   90.00
#
_symmetry.space_group_name_H-M   'P 1'
#
loop_
_entity.id
_entity.type
_entity.pdbx_description
1 polymer ?
#
loop_
_entity_poly.entity_id
_entity_poly.type
_entity_poly.pdbx_seq_one_letter_code
_entity_poly.pdbx_strand_id
1 'polypeptide(L)'
;MSWHTREFFGNCNCKNKVSPLIKTVILKEGMPSVEQARARLLTEIQLARQSGVKILKVVHGYGSTGVGGDLRIALQSTLRQMAGRREIRECIYGENWRTSDERTWDVLKRLPELKGDSDLGKGNKGIAIVLL
;
A
#
# COMPACT_ATOMS: atom_id res chain seq x y z
N MET A 1 6.75 7.88 -28.74
CA MET A 1 6.02 8.09 -28.63
C MET A 1 5.82 8.23 -28.21
N SER A 2 6.35 8.13 -28.51
CA SER A 2 5.79 8.20 -28.12
C SER A 2 5.85 8.31 -27.47
N TRP A 3 6.23 7.93 -27.62
CA TRP A 3 5.88 8.04 -27.06
C TRP A 3 6.15 8.35 -26.53
N HIS A 4 6.35 8.18 -26.36
CA HIS A 4 6.18 8.52 -26.05
C HIS A 4 6.22 8.90 -25.36
N THR A 5 6.64 8.75 -25.20
CA THR A 5 6.33 9.14 -24.75
C THR A 5 6.51 9.55 -24.21
N ARG A 6 6.84 9.42 -24.00
CA ARG A 6 6.70 9.77 -23.71
C ARG A 6 6.90 10.43 -23.15
N GLU A 7 7.30 10.41 -23.19
CA GLU A 7 7.15 10.95 -22.93
C GLU A 7 7.17 11.53 -22.51
N PHE A 8 7.60 11.60 -22.65
CA PHE A 8 7.32 12.11 -22.41
C PHE A 8 7.48 12.59 -21.95
N PHE A 9 7.96 12.77 -21.85
CA PHE A 9 7.90 13.28 -21.40
C PHE A 9 8.26 13.77 -20.88
N GLY A 10 8.84 14.05 -20.88
CA GLY A 10 9.04 14.30 -20.23
C GLY A 10 9.58 14.68 -19.52
N ASN A 11 9.94 14.82 -19.61
CA ASN A 11 10.40 15.02 -18.77
C ASN A 11 10.80 15.17 -17.99
N CYS A 12 11.26 15.22 -17.86
CA CYS A 12 11.48 15.07 -17.03
C CYS A 12 11.79 15.30 -16.26
N ASN A 13 11.90 15.29 -15.96
CA ASN A 13 12.06 15.29 -14.96
C ASN A 13 12.28 14.74 -14.28
N CYS A 14 12.57 14.43 -14.26
CA CYS A 14 12.87 13.52 -13.65
C CYS A 14 13.31 13.47 -12.45
N LYS A 15 13.68 14.15 -11.86
CA LYS A 15 14.04 14.06 -10.76
C LYS A 15 13.09 13.75 -9.87
N ASN A 16 12.28 13.87 -9.90
CA ASN A 16 11.42 13.47 -9.12
C ASN A 16 10.99 12.33 -9.33
N LYS A 17 11.63 11.78 -9.77
CA LYS A 17 11.32 10.69 -9.88
C LYS A 17 11.05 10.02 -9.07
N VAL A 18 10.70 10.36 -8.82
CA VAL A 18 10.19 9.72 -7.94
C VAL A 18 9.96 8.37 -8.18
N SER A 19 10.30 7.56 -7.38
CA SER A 19 10.11 6.16 -7.59
C SER A 19 8.63 5.83 -7.63
N PRO A 20 8.15 5.20 -8.70
CA PRO A 20 6.80 4.68 -8.69
C PRO A 20 6.70 3.37 -7.92
N LEU A 21 7.78 2.93 -7.31
CA LEU A 21 7.83 1.65 -6.65
C LEU A 21 6.90 1.57 -5.45
N ILE A 22 6.88 2.63 -4.64
CA ILE A 22 6.11 2.66 -3.40
C ILE A 22 5.21 3.88 -3.39
N LYS A 23 3.95 3.67 -3.04
CA LYS A 23 3.01 4.77 -2.86
C LYS A 23 2.33 4.61 -1.51
N THR A 24 2.19 5.70 -0.77
CA THR A 24 1.50 5.71 0.53
C THR A 24 0.14 6.35 0.37
N VAL A 25 -0.88 5.70 0.90
CA VAL A 25 -2.26 6.19 0.86
C VAL A 25 -2.79 6.23 2.28
N ILE A 26 -3.34 7.38 2.68
CA ILE A 26 -3.90 7.55 4.02
C ILE A 26 -5.41 7.50 3.91
N LEU A 27 -6.01 6.45 4.44
CA LEU A 27 -7.46 6.25 4.37
C LEU A 27 -8.20 6.68 5.60
N LYS A 28 -7.50 7.00 6.68
CA LYS A 28 -8.14 7.38 7.93
C LYS A 28 -8.54 8.84 8.00
N GLU A 29 -8.07 9.66 7.06
CA GLU A 29 -8.35 11.08 7.08
C GLU A 29 -9.80 11.36 6.75
N GLY A 30 -10.40 12.33 7.46
CA GLY A 30 -11.79 12.69 7.24
C GLY A 30 -12.76 11.72 7.87
N MET A 31 -12.28 10.80 8.70
CA MET A 31 -13.11 9.83 9.42
C MET A 31 -14.13 9.15 8.48
N PRO A 32 -13.65 8.49 7.42
CA PRO A 32 -14.55 7.89 6.46
C PRO A 32 -15.32 6.71 7.06
N SER A 33 -16.50 6.43 6.51
CA SER A 33 -17.17 5.18 6.82
C SER A 33 -16.37 4.02 6.24
N VAL A 34 -16.68 2.80 6.69
CA VAL A 34 -16.03 1.60 6.18
C VAL A 34 -16.22 1.51 4.66
N GLU A 35 -17.42 1.81 4.17
CA GLU A 35 -17.68 1.73 2.74
C GLU A 35 -16.90 2.76 1.94
N GLN A 36 -16.81 3.97 2.47
CA GLN A 36 -16.03 5.02 1.82
C GLN A 36 -14.55 4.66 1.75
N ALA A 37 -14.02 4.14 2.85
CA ALA A 37 -12.61 3.74 2.90
C ALA A 37 -12.33 2.58 1.96
N ARG A 38 -13.25 1.61 1.91
CA ARG A 38 -13.10 0.47 1.02
C ARG A 38 -13.09 0.92 -0.45
N ALA A 39 -14.01 1.82 -0.80
CA ALA A 39 -14.07 2.34 -2.16
C ALA A 39 -12.80 3.08 -2.53
N ARG A 40 -12.27 3.90 -1.62
CA ARG A 40 -11.01 4.59 -1.85
C ARG A 40 -9.86 3.62 -2.01
N LEU A 41 -9.83 2.57 -1.20
CA LEU A 41 -8.78 1.55 -1.30
C LEU A 41 -8.78 0.91 -2.68
N LEU A 42 -9.95 0.51 -3.18
CA LEU A 42 -10.05 -0.12 -4.48
C LEU A 42 -9.60 0.82 -5.60
N THR A 43 -10.00 2.09 -5.52
CA THR A 43 -9.59 3.09 -6.50
C THR A 43 -8.08 3.28 -6.47
N GLU A 44 -7.50 3.38 -5.28
CA GLU A 44 -6.05 3.58 -5.17
C GLU A 44 -5.26 2.39 -5.68
N ILE A 45 -5.78 1.19 -5.47
CA ILE A 45 -5.12 -0.01 -5.99
C ILE A 45 -5.11 0.04 -7.52
N GLN A 46 -6.23 0.40 -8.14
CA GLN A 46 -6.28 0.51 -9.60
C GLN A 46 -5.35 1.57 -10.14
N LEU A 47 -5.36 2.74 -9.50
CA LEU A 47 -4.48 3.83 -9.93
C LEU A 47 -3.01 3.46 -9.78
N ALA A 48 -2.67 2.80 -8.69
CA ALA A 48 -1.30 2.38 -8.44
C ALA A 48 -0.84 1.37 -9.50
N ARG A 49 -1.70 0.43 -9.85
CA ARG A 49 -1.36 -0.53 -10.91
C ARG A 49 -1.12 0.16 -12.24
N GLN A 50 -1.98 1.11 -12.59
CA GLN A 50 -1.85 1.83 -13.85
C GLN A 50 -0.58 2.65 -13.90
N SER A 51 -0.11 3.09 -12.74
CA SER A 51 1.11 3.89 -12.64
C SER A 51 2.38 3.06 -12.49
N GLY A 52 2.26 1.74 -12.46
CA GLY A 52 3.42 0.86 -12.31
C GLY A 52 3.92 0.74 -10.89
N VAL A 53 3.14 1.17 -9.90
CA VAL A 53 3.51 1.04 -8.50
C VAL A 53 3.49 -0.43 -8.11
N LYS A 54 4.51 -0.87 -7.39
CA LYS A 54 4.61 -2.26 -6.97
C LYS A 54 4.12 -2.47 -5.54
N ILE A 55 4.29 -1.46 -4.69
CA ILE A 55 3.93 -1.55 -3.27
C ILE A 55 3.02 -0.38 -2.93
N LEU A 56 1.87 -0.69 -2.37
CA LEU A 56 0.96 0.32 -1.85
C LEU A 56 0.93 0.21 -0.34
N LYS A 57 1.39 1.25 0.34
CA LYS A 57 1.34 1.30 1.80
C LYS A 57 0.06 2.00 2.20
N VAL A 58 -0.82 1.28 2.88
CA VAL A 58 -2.14 1.80 3.26
C VAL A 58 -2.12 2.14 4.74
N VAL A 59 -2.43 3.39 5.07
CA VAL A 59 -2.52 3.84 6.46
C VAL A 59 -4.00 3.97 6.80
N HIS A 60 -4.52 3.02 7.55
CA HIS A 60 -5.96 2.98 7.87
C HIS A 60 -6.25 3.26 9.34
N GLY A 61 -5.21 3.36 10.18
CA GLY A 61 -5.40 3.50 11.61
C GLY A 61 -5.81 2.20 12.25
N TYR A 62 -5.76 2.16 13.57
CA TYR A 62 -6.17 0.94 14.30
C TYR A 62 -7.18 1.24 15.41
N GLY A 63 -7.64 2.49 15.49
CA GLY A 63 -8.85 2.79 16.20
C GLY A 63 -8.81 2.81 17.70
N SER A 64 -8.02 3.69 18.25
CA SER A 64 -8.10 3.93 19.69
C SER A 64 -9.48 4.46 20.08
N THR A 65 -10.33 4.83 19.12
CA THR A 65 -11.66 5.35 19.38
C THR A 65 -12.78 4.40 18.98
N GLY A 66 -12.45 3.17 18.64
CA GLY A 66 -13.46 2.18 18.26
C GLY A 66 -13.81 2.18 16.78
N VAL A 67 -14.05 3.35 16.20
CA VAL A 67 -14.41 3.44 14.78
C VAL A 67 -13.24 2.96 13.90
N GLY A 68 -12.04 3.33 14.27
CA GLY A 68 -10.86 2.90 13.52
C GLY A 68 -10.61 1.40 13.62
N GLY A 69 -11.07 0.75 14.69
CA GLY A 69 -10.97 -0.68 14.82
C GLY A 69 -11.80 -1.41 13.79
N ASP A 70 -13.04 -0.94 13.58
CA ASP A 70 -13.91 -1.50 12.55
C ASP A 70 -13.31 -1.30 11.17
N LEU A 71 -12.74 -0.12 10.94
CA LEU A 71 -12.11 0.18 9.66
C LEU A 71 -10.93 -0.76 9.40
N ARG A 72 -10.09 -0.95 10.40
CA ARG A 72 -8.95 -1.86 10.28
C ARG A 72 -9.41 -3.28 9.90
N ILE A 73 -10.40 -3.80 10.63
CA ILE A 73 -10.89 -5.15 10.40
C ILE A 73 -11.47 -5.28 8.99
N ALA A 74 -12.28 -4.30 8.59
CA ALA A 74 -12.93 -4.35 7.28
C ALA A 74 -11.91 -4.27 6.14
N LEU A 75 -10.91 -3.40 6.27
CA LEU A 75 -9.91 -3.27 5.22
C LEU A 75 -8.98 -4.48 5.15
N GLN A 76 -8.63 -5.04 6.29
CA GLN A 76 -7.83 -6.27 6.30
C GLN A 76 -8.60 -7.41 5.65
N SER A 77 -9.89 -7.51 5.94
CA SER A 77 -10.73 -8.53 5.33
C SER A 77 -10.81 -8.36 3.81
N THR A 78 -11.01 -7.11 3.36
CA THR A 78 -11.07 -6.81 1.93
C THR A 78 -9.76 -7.19 1.24
N LEU A 79 -8.63 -6.82 1.82
CA LEU A 79 -7.33 -7.13 1.24
C LEU A 79 -7.08 -8.64 1.19
N ARG A 80 -7.49 -9.36 2.24
CA ARG A 80 -7.34 -10.80 2.26
C ARG A 80 -8.16 -11.46 1.15
N GLN A 81 -9.39 -10.99 0.94
CA GLN A 81 -10.22 -11.50 -0.13
C GLN A 81 -9.61 -11.21 -1.49
N MET A 82 -9.07 -10.02 -1.68
CA MET A 82 -8.42 -9.65 -2.93
C MET A 82 -7.20 -10.53 -3.20
N ALA A 83 -6.43 -10.83 -2.18
CA ALA A 83 -5.28 -11.71 -2.33
C ALA A 83 -5.73 -13.12 -2.71
N GLY A 84 -6.82 -13.59 -2.10
CA GLY A 84 -7.38 -14.90 -2.42
C GLY A 84 -7.87 -14.99 -3.85
N ARG A 85 -8.37 -13.90 -4.39
CA ARG A 85 -8.83 -13.84 -5.79
C ARG A 85 -7.73 -13.44 -6.76
N ARG A 86 -6.52 -13.24 -6.25
CA ARG A 86 -5.35 -12.83 -7.02
C ARG A 86 -5.51 -11.46 -7.68
N GLU A 87 -6.32 -10.61 -7.08
CA GLU A 87 -6.45 -9.22 -7.51
C GLU A 87 -5.28 -8.39 -7.02
N ILE A 88 -4.65 -8.83 -5.93
CA ILE A 88 -3.35 -8.33 -5.49
C ILE A 88 -2.48 -9.55 -5.24
N ARG A 89 -1.16 -9.37 -5.25
CA ARG A 89 -0.27 -10.49 -5.01
C ARG A 89 -0.32 -10.96 -3.57
N GLU A 90 -0.27 -10.00 -2.64
CA GLU A 90 -0.24 -10.33 -1.23
C GLU A 90 -0.47 -9.06 -0.43
N CYS A 91 -0.91 -9.22 0.82
CA CYS A 91 -0.92 -8.11 1.75
C CYS A 91 -0.23 -8.55 3.04
N ILE A 92 0.56 -7.64 3.60
CA ILE A 92 1.25 -7.88 4.86
C ILE A 92 0.72 -6.84 5.84
N TYR A 93 0.13 -7.30 6.93
CA TYR A 93 -0.38 -6.38 7.95
C TYR A 93 0.78 -5.73 8.68
N GLY A 94 0.57 -4.51 9.17
CA GLY A 94 1.64 -3.75 9.81
C GLY A 94 2.29 -4.46 10.98
N GLU A 95 1.53 -5.26 11.72
CA GLU A 95 2.09 -6.01 12.83
C GLU A 95 3.06 -7.09 12.37
N ASN A 96 2.98 -7.52 11.12
CA ASN A 96 3.87 -8.50 10.53
C ASN A 96 4.92 -7.88 9.61
N TRP A 97 4.94 -6.56 9.51
CA TRP A 97 5.90 -5.84 8.66
C TRP A 97 7.22 -5.72 9.42
N ARG A 98 7.97 -6.82 9.43
CA ARG A 98 9.23 -6.93 10.16
C ARG A 98 10.08 -8.02 9.55
N THR A 99 11.40 -7.91 9.73
CA THR A 99 12.34 -8.80 9.08
C THR A 99 12.22 -10.25 9.54
N SER A 100 11.63 -10.49 10.70
CA SER A 100 11.44 -11.87 11.19
C SER A 100 10.25 -12.55 10.55
N ASP A 101 9.40 -11.81 9.83
CA ASP A 101 8.28 -12.40 9.11
C ASP A 101 8.77 -12.87 7.74
N GLU A 102 8.43 -14.09 7.38
CA GLU A 102 8.90 -14.69 6.13
C GLU A 102 8.49 -13.91 4.90
N ARG A 103 7.23 -13.48 4.85
CA ARG A 103 6.72 -12.74 3.69
C ARG A 103 7.39 -11.38 3.57
N THR A 104 7.57 -10.72 4.71
CA THR A 104 8.29 -9.45 4.75
C THR A 104 9.71 -9.64 4.24
N TRP A 105 10.39 -10.67 4.72
CA TRP A 105 11.76 -10.93 4.31
C TRP A 105 11.86 -11.15 2.81
N ASP A 106 10.92 -11.92 2.23
CA ASP A 106 10.90 -12.15 0.79
C ASP A 106 10.74 -10.85 0.00
N VAL A 107 9.85 -9.97 0.47
CA VAL A 107 9.63 -8.68 -0.17
C VAL A 107 10.88 -7.81 -0.10
N LEU A 108 11.53 -7.78 1.06
CA LEU A 108 12.74 -6.98 1.24
C LEU A 108 13.89 -7.46 0.38
N LYS A 109 13.96 -8.76 0.14
CA LYS A 109 15.00 -9.30 -0.75
C LYS A 109 14.79 -8.85 -2.19
N ARG A 110 13.54 -8.75 -2.61
CA ARG A 110 13.23 -8.31 -3.98
C ARG A 110 13.30 -6.81 -4.14
N LEU A 111 12.95 -6.09 -3.10
CA LEU A 111 12.87 -4.63 -3.13
C LEU A 111 13.61 -4.05 -1.94
N PRO A 112 14.96 -4.03 -2.00
CA PRO A 112 15.76 -3.60 -0.85
C PRO A 112 15.50 -2.17 -0.40
N GLU A 113 14.95 -1.33 -1.27
CA GLU A 113 14.61 0.05 -0.91
C GLU A 113 13.63 0.11 0.25
N LEU A 114 12.83 -0.94 0.42
CA LEU A 114 11.85 -0.98 1.50
C LEU A 114 12.47 -1.12 2.88
N LYS A 115 13.74 -1.45 2.96
CA LYS A 115 14.43 -1.53 4.25
C LYS A 115 14.47 -0.19 4.96
N GLY A 116 14.34 0.91 4.20
CA GLY A 116 14.29 2.25 4.77
C GLY A 116 12.92 2.71 5.21
N ASP A 117 11.90 1.85 5.08
CA ASP A 117 10.56 2.24 5.48
C ASP A 117 10.49 2.49 6.99
N SER A 118 9.85 3.61 7.36
CA SER A 118 9.84 4.05 8.75
C SER A 118 9.03 3.15 9.68
N ASP A 119 8.10 2.37 9.13
CA ASP A 119 7.25 1.50 9.94
C ASP A 119 7.75 0.06 10.01
N LEU A 120 8.83 -0.24 9.30
CA LEU A 120 9.40 -1.59 9.31
C LEU A 120 9.90 -1.91 10.72
N GLY A 121 9.40 -2.99 11.29
CA GLY A 121 9.80 -3.42 12.62
C GLY A 121 9.13 -2.69 13.76
N LYS A 122 8.19 -1.80 13.47
CA LYS A 122 7.53 -1.01 14.53
C LYS A 122 6.26 -1.65 15.07
N GLY A 123 5.76 -2.69 14.41
CA GLY A 123 4.52 -3.31 14.84
C GLY A 123 3.31 -2.41 14.69
N ASN A 124 3.33 -1.52 13.71
CA ASN A 124 2.26 -0.54 13.52
C ASN A 124 1.02 -1.20 13.00
N LYS A 125 0.03 -1.39 13.86
CA LYS A 125 -1.22 -2.05 13.49
C LYS A 125 -2.12 -1.18 12.60
N GLY A 126 -1.75 0.05 12.38
CA GLY A 126 -2.54 0.99 11.59
C GLY A 126 -2.19 1.00 10.12
N ILE A 127 -1.32 0.11 9.67
CA ILE A 127 -0.91 0.08 8.26
C ILE A 127 -1.07 -1.32 7.68
N ALA A 128 -1.08 -1.37 6.35
CA ALA A 128 -0.99 -2.63 5.61
C ALA A 128 -0.11 -2.38 4.39
N ILE A 129 0.70 -3.37 4.05
CA ILE A 129 1.58 -3.31 2.88
C ILE A 129 0.94 -4.20 1.82
N VAL A 130 0.61 -3.61 0.69
CA VAL A 130 -0.07 -4.32 -0.39
C VAL A 130 0.89 -4.50 -1.55
N LEU A 131 1.08 -5.75 -1.96
CA LEU A 131 1.92 -6.09 -3.11
C LEU A 131 1.02 -6.20 -4.34
N LEU A 132 1.27 -5.36 -5.33
CA LEU A 132 0.48 -5.29 -6.56
C LEU A 132 1.05 -6.12 -7.74
#